data_feaadff98199336016d150e0d0d5e19b
#
_entry.id   feaadff98199336016d150e0d0d5e19b
#
_cell.length_a   1.000
_cell.length_b   1.000
_cell.length_c   1.000
_cell.angle_alpha   90.00
_cell.angle_beta   90.00
_cell.angle_gamma   90.00
#
_symmetry.space_group_name_H-M   'P 1'
#
loop_
_entity.id
_entity.type
_entity.pdbx_description
1 polymer ?
#
loop_
_entity_poly.entity_id
_entity_poly.type
_entity_poly.pdbx_seq_one_letter_code
_entity_poly.pdbx_strand_id
1 'polypeptide(L)'
;MSHLEVVGRKHLPRIDEAIEHARAAHWYSDGPFKYGFVEKWFVHSNEPPPRMRMRAPRAATPLAFEPRQDLWADFVAVQEELRERIRQAQGLDLARTKVHSPFVGPFKFGLGACLAFLAAHERRHIWQARQVRGLANFPA
;
A
#
# COMPACT_ATOMS: atom_id res chain seq x y z
N MET A 1 12.48 1.24 -5.25
CA MET A 1 11.27 1.19 -6.11
C MET A 1 10.76 -0.23 -6.30
N SER A 2 11.60 -1.22 -6.62
CA SER A 2 11.18 -2.64 -6.80
C SER A 2 10.36 -3.20 -5.64
N HIS A 3 10.69 -2.85 -4.39
CA HIS A 3 9.89 -3.26 -3.23
C HIS A 3 8.47 -2.65 -3.27
N LEU A 4 8.32 -1.37 -3.62
CA LEU A 4 7.00 -0.72 -3.73
C LEU A 4 6.16 -1.33 -4.85
N GLU A 5 6.78 -1.64 -5.99
CA GLU A 5 6.12 -2.36 -7.08
C GLU A 5 5.59 -3.72 -6.61
N VAL A 6 6.43 -4.54 -5.97
CA VAL A 6 6.02 -5.86 -5.44
C VAL A 6 4.88 -5.72 -4.44
N VAL A 7 4.95 -4.75 -3.53
CA VAL A 7 3.89 -4.51 -2.54
C VAL A 7 2.59 -4.11 -3.23
N GLY A 8 2.63 -3.18 -4.18
CA GLY A 8 1.45 -2.76 -4.94
C GLY A 8 0.84 -3.93 -5.71
N ARG A 9 1.61 -4.63 -6.55
CA ARG A 9 1.13 -5.78 -7.35
C ARG A 9 0.48 -6.88 -6.51
N LYS A 10 0.99 -7.13 -5.30
CA LYS A 10 0.40 -8.15 -4.41
C LYS A 10 -0.89 -7.68 -3.73
N HIS A 11 -1.09 -6.36 -3.55
CA HIS A 11 -2.33 -5.83 -3.00
C HIS A 11 -3.44 -5.69 -4.04
N LEU A 12 -3.12 -5.39 -5.30
CA LEU A 12 -4.11 -5.16 -6.36
C LEU A 12 -5.18 -6.27 -6.42
N PRO A 13 -4.85 -7.57 -6.57
CA PRO A 13 -5.87 -8.61 -6.66
C PRO A 13 -6.70 -8.74 -5.36
N ARG A 14 -6.10 -8.45 -4.19
CA ARG A 14 -6.82 -8.46 -2.91
C ARG A 14 -7.79 -7.29 -2.75
N ILE A 15 -7.44 -6.16 -3.33
CA ILE A 15 -8.33 -4.98 -3.40
C ILE A 15 -9.48 -5.28 -4.37
N ASP A 16 -9.20 -5.87 -5.53
CA ASP A 16 -10.22 -6.25 -6.50
C ASP A 16 -11.24 -7.23 -5.88
N GLU A 17 -10.79 -8.32 -5.26
CA GLU A 17 -11.63 -9.27 -4.53
C GLU A 17 -12.54 -8.57 -3.49
N ALA A 18 -11.98 -7.62 -2.74
CA ALA A 18 -12.70 -6.89 -1.71
C ALA A 18 -13.77 -5.95 -2.29
N ILE A 19 -13.45 -5.24 -3.38
CA ILE A 19 -14.38 -4.35 -4.09
C ILE A 19 -15.55 -5.15 -4.69
N GLU A 20 -15.24 -6.25 -5.37
CA GLU A 20 -16.26 -7.14 -5.95
C GLU A 20 -17.19 -7.70 -4.88
N HIS A 21 -16.63 -8.19 -3.78
CA HIS A 21 -17.41 -8.68 -2.64
C HIS A 21 -18.32 -7.59 -2.05
N ALA A 22 -17.79 -6.38 -1.83
CA ALA A 22 -18.56 -5.26 -1.29
C ALA A 22 -19.71 -4.86 -2.20
N ARG A 23 -19.49 -4.84 -3.51
CA ARG A 23 -20.55 -4.56 -4.52
C ARG A 23 -21.63 -5.64 -4.51
N ALA A 24 -21.23 -6.90 -4.54
CA ALA A 24 -22.17 -8.03 -4.50
C ALA A 24 -22.99 -8.05 -3.20
N ALA A 25 -22.40 -7.64 -2.08
CA ALA A 25 -23.06 -7.55 -0.78
C ALA A 25 -23.81 -6.21 -0.55
N HIS A 26 -23.81 -5.30 -1.53
CA HIS A 26 -24.41 -3.97 -1.43
C HIS A 26 -23.92 -3.15 -0.23
N TRP A 27 -22.62 -3.19 0.07
CA TRP A 27 -22.00 -2.43 1.16
C TRP A 27 -21.63 -1.03 0.67
N TYR A 28 -22.59 -0.13 0.66
CA TYR A 28 -22.42 1.27 0.26
C TYR A 28 -22.50 2.19 1.48
N SER A 29 -21.70 3.26 1.49
CA SER A 29 -21.71 4.30 2.52
C SER A 29 -20.89 5.50 2.08
N ASP A 30 -21.37 6.70 2.38
CA ASP A 30 -20.63 7.96 2.14
C ASP A 30 -19.72 8.36 3.30
N GLY A 31 -19.60 7.50 4.32
CA GLY A 31 -18.80 7.77 5.52
C GLY A 31 -19.53 8.64 6.55
N PRO A 32 -18.81 9.21 7.49
CA PRO A 32 -17.37 9.08 7.75
C PRO A 32 -16.96 7.66 8.21
N PHE A 33 -15.84 7.18 7.69
CA PHE A 33 -15.34 5.84 8.01
C PHE A 33 -14.51 5.84 9.30
N LYS A 34 -14.77 4.86 10.18
CA LYS A 34 -14.02 4.68 11.42
C LYS A 34 -13.18 3.41 11.33
N TYR A 35 -11.88 3.56 11.47
CA TYR A 35 -10.94 2.44 11.49
C TYR A 35 -10.55 2.09 12.92
N GLY A 36 -10.28 0.80 13.16
CA GLY A 36 -9.84 0.30 14.45
C GLY A 36 -8.49 0.89 14.89
N PHE A 37 -8.18 0.77 16.19
CA PHE A 37 -6.91 1.27 16.74
C PHE A 37 -5.70 0.64 16.06
N VAL A 38 -5.73 -0.67 15.82
CA VAL A 38 -4.64 -1.41 15.16
C VAL A 38 -4.41 -0.91 13.74
N GLU A 39 -5.50 -0.69 12.96
CA GLU A 39 -5.42 -0.16 11.60
C GLU A 39 -4.82 1.24 11.58
N LYS A 40 -5.28 2.12 12.46
CA LYS A 40 -4.75 3.49 12.61
C LYS A 40 -3.28 3.49 13.00
N TRP A 41 -2.91 2.66 13.98
CA TRP A 41 -1.52 2.52 14.41
C TRP A 41 -0.64 2.02 13.27
N PHE A 42 -1.11 1.02 12.52
CA PHE A 42 -0.36 0.44 11.40
C PHE A 42 -0.13 1.47 10.28
N VAL A 43 -1.15 2.23 9.89
CA VAL A 43 -1.01 3.33 8.91
C VAL A 43 -0.03 4.37 9.43
N HIS A 44 -0.24 4.85 10.67
CA HIS A 44 0.59 5.91 11.26
C HIS A 44 2.06 5.49 11.44
N SER A 45 2.33 4.22 11.77
CA SER A 45 3.70 3.70 11.90
C SER A 45 4.48 3.69 10.58
N ASN A 46 3.78 3.77 9.46
CA ASN A 46 4.38 3.87 8.11
C ASN A 46 4.56 5.32 7.63
N GLU A 47 3.99 6.31 8.32
CA GLU A 47 4.20 7.72 7.97
C GLU A 47 5.64 8.18 8.29
N PRO A 48 6.24 9.03 7.43
CA PRO A 48 7.54 9.62 7.72
C PRO A 48 7.45 10.76 8.75
N PRO A 49 8.48 10.98 9.58
CA PRO A 49 9.67 10.14 9.75
C PRO A 49 9.33 8.83 10.48
N PRO A 50 9.87 7.69 10.02
CA PRO A 50 9.53 6.41 10.61
C PRO A 50 10.05 6.31 12.06
N ARG A 51 9.15 6.03 13.00
CA ARG A 51 9.49 5.87 14.42
C ARG A 51 10.13 4.52 14.73
N MET A 52 9.92 3.52 13.85
CA MET A 52 10.42 2.16 14.03
C MET A 52 11.05 1.64 12.74
N ARG A 53 12.15 0.89 12.89
CA ARG A 53 12.75 0.12 11.80
C ARG A 53 12.01 -1.21 11.69
N MET A 54 11.21 -1.37 10.66
CA MET A 54 10.53 -2.63 10.35
C MET A 54 11.26 -3.32 9.19
N ARG A 55 11.52 -4.62 9.34
CA ARG A 55 12.03 -5.42 8.22
C ARG A 55 10.87 -5.78 7.30
N ALA A 56 11.09 -5.63 6.00
CA ALA A 56 10.13 -6.10 5.01
C ALA A 56 9.97 -7.64 5.10
N PRO A 57 8.76 -8.17 5.00
CA PRO A 57 8.55 -9.61 4.85
C PRO A 57 9.32 -10.14 3.64
N ARG A 58 9.84 -11.36 3.72
CA ARG A 58 10.57 -11.97 2.57
C ARG A 58 9.75 -11.95 1.29
N ALA A 59 8.45 -12.19 1.39
CA ALA A 59 7.53 -12.15 0.25
C ALA A 59 7.34 -10.76 -0.38
N ALA A 60 7.75 -9.69 0.30
CA ALA A 60 7.74 -8.31 -0.19
C ALA A 60 9.13 -7.86 -0.71
N THR A 61 10.14 -8.74 -0.61
CA THR A 61 11.50 -8.45 -1.08
C THR A 61 11.64 -8.91 -2.54
N PRO A 62 12.17 -8.08 -3.45
CA PRO A 62 12.47 -8.50 -4.81
C PRO A 62 13.42 -9.71 -4.83
N LEU A 63 13.19 -10.67 -5.74
CA LEU A 63 13.97 -11.91 -5.82
C LEU A 63 15.39 -11.71 -6.34
N ALA A 64 15.66 -10.63 -7.05
CA ALA A 64 16.98 -10.28 -7.58
C ALA A 64 17.24 -8.79 -7.46
N PHE A 65 18.48 -8.43 -7.17
CA PHE A 65 18.97 -7.04 -7.18
C PHE A 65 19.54 -6.70 -8.57
N GLU A 66 18.79 -7.03 -9.62
CA GLU A 66 19.20 -6.67 -10.97
C GLU A 66 18.72 -5.27 -11.32
N PRO A 67 19.59 -4.44 -11.95
CA PRO A 67 19.16 -3.16 -12.49
C PRO A 67 18.12 -3.43 -13.60
N ARG A 68 16.84 -3.17 -13.31
CA ARG A 68 15.78 -3.28 -14.31
C ARG A 68 15.64 -1.93 -15.01
N GLN A 69 15.79 -1.92 -16.33
CA GLN A 69 15.67 -0.69 -17.13
C GLN A 69 14.26 -0.10 -17.05
N ASP A 70 13.24 -0.94 -16.87
CA ASP A 70 11.83 -0.55 -16.88
C ASP A 70 11.20 -0.35 -15.49
N LEU A 71 12.02 -0.37 -14.43
CA LEU A 71 11.52 -0.28 -13.04
C LEU A 71 10.65 0.95 -12.78
N TRP A 72 10.96 2.07 -13.44
CA TRP A 72 10.15 3.29 -13.32
C TRP A 72 8.80 3.13 -13.99
N ALA A 73 8.77 2.62 -15.21
CA ALA A 73 7.54 2.38 -15.96
C ALA A 73 6.62 1.38 -15.22
N ASP A 74 7.19 0.29 -14.72
CA ASP A 74 6.48 -0.71 -13.91
C ASP A 74 5.87 -0.10 -12.65
N PHE A 75 6.64 0.74 -11.94
CA PHE A 75 6.15 1.43 -10.75
C PHE A 75 4.99 2.38 -11.10
N VAL A 76 5.13 3.19 -12.16
CA VAL A 76 4.08 4.11 -12.62
C VAL A 76 2.81 3.33 -13.01
N ALA A 77 2.96 2.22 -13.72
CA ALA A 77 1.82 1.37 -14.09
C ALA A 77 1.06 0.89 -12.84
N VAL A 78 1.75 0.41 -11.82
CA VAL A 78 1.12 0.00 -10.54
C VAL A 78 0.40 1.18 -9.87
N GLN A 79 0.95 2.40 -9.95
CA GLN A 79 0.31 3.59 -9.38
C GLN A 79 -1.01 3.93 -10.11
N GLU A 80 -1.04 3.84 -11.44
CA GLU A 80 -2.27 4.06 -12.20
C GLU A 80 -3.32 2.99 -11.90
N GLU A 81 -2.91 1.74 -11.76
CA GLU A 81 -3.78 0.65 -11.34
C GLU A 81 -4.37 0.87 -9.93
N LEU A 82 -3.57 1.33 -8.96
CA LEU A 82 -4.05 1.69 -7.62
C LEU A 82 -5.03 2.86 -7.65
N ARG A 83 -4.76 3.89 -8.46
CA ARG A 83 -5.67 5.03 -8.64
C ARG A 83 -7.02 4.58 -9.20
N GLU A 84 -7.02 3.65 -10.14
CA GLU A 84 -8.26 3.10 -10.68
C GLU A 84 -9.08 2.37 -9.60
N ARG A 85 -8.44 1.57 -8.72
CA ARG A 85 -9.12 0.91 -7.60
C ARG A 85 -9.69 1.91 -6.59
N ILE A 86 -8.99 3.04 -6.37
CA ILE A 86 -9.53 4.12 -5.53
C ILE A 86 -10.81 4.69 -6.15
N ARG A 87 -10.86 4.91 -7.48
CA ARG A 87 -12.09 5.37 -8.15
C ARG A 87 -13.20 4.32 -8.05
N GLN A 88 -12.88 3.05 -8.26
CA GLN A 88 -13.83 1.94 -8.17
C GLN A 88 -14.38 1.72 -6.76
N ALA A 89 -13.64 2.11 -5.73
CA ALA A 89 -14.04 2.02 -4.34
C ALA A 89 -14.96 3.16 -3.89
N GLN A 90 -15.18 4.18 -4.73
CA GLN A 90 -16.06 5.29 -4.38
C GLN A 90 -17.50 4.83 -4.11
N GLY A 91 -18.10 5.34 -3.04
CA GLY A 91 -19.44 4.97 -2.59
C GLY A 91 -19.51 3.64 -1.81
N LEU A 92 -18.45 2.85 -1.74
CA LEU A 92 -18.42 1.65 -0.92
C LEU A 92 -18.15 1.97 0.56
N ASP A 93 -18.65 1.13 1.47
CA ASP A 93 -18.29 1.18 2.88
C ASP A 93 -16.83 0.72 3.08
N LEU A 94 -15.90 1.67 3.07
CA LEU A 94 -14.45 1.41 3.14
C LEU A 94 -13.99 0.84 4.49
N ALA A 95 -14.78 0.95 5.55
CA ALA A 95 -14.47 0.39 6.85
C ALA A 95 -14.94 -1.06 6.97
N ARG A 96 -16.14 -1.35 6.45
CA ARG A 96 -16.73 -2.69 6.43
C ARG A 96 -16.06 -3.61 5.43
N THR A 97 -15.73 -3.11 4.25
CA THR A 97 -15.02 -3.85 3.19
C THR A 97 -13.64 -4.24 3.66
N LYS A 98 -13.35 -5.56 3.72
CA LYS A 98 -12.08 -6.08 4.25
C LYS A 98 -11.18 -6.60 3.15
N VAL A 99 -9.92 -6.13 3.17
CA VAL A 99 -8.83 -6.59 2.30
C VAL A 99 -7.96 -7.56 3.08
N HIS A 100 -7.72 -8.74 2.55
CA HIS A 100 -6.77 -9.71 3.11
C HIS A 100 -5.34 -9.27 2.86
N SER A 101 -4.50 -9.33 3.90
CA SER A 101 -3.07 -9.05 3.73
C SER A 101 -2.42 -10.08 2.81
N PRO A 102 -1.69 -9.67 1.77
CA PRO A 102 -0.94 -10.61 0.94
C PRO A 102 0.34 -11.14 1.63
N PHE A 103 0.70 -10.62 2.81
CA PHE A 103 1.94 -10.93 3.51
C PHE A 103 1.75 -11.61 4.86
N VAL A 104 0.60 -11.40 5.51
CA VAL A 104 0.31 -11.91 6.86
C VAL A 104 -1.03 -12.62 6.83
N GLY A 105 -1.01 -13.95 6.74
CA GLY A 105 -2.14 -14.87 6.48
C GLY A 105 -3.51 -14.44 6.99
N PRO A 106 -3.80 -14.45 8.31
CA PRO A 106 -5.17 -14.17 8.79
C PRO A 106 -5.48 -12.67 8.91
N PHE A 107 -4.51 -11.80 8.65
CA PHE A 107 -4.70 -10.36 8.88
C PHE A 107 -5.53 -9.70 7.78
N LYS A 108 -6.53 -8.92 8.21
CA LYS A 108 -7.43 -8.14 7.35
C LYS A 108 -7.50 -6.71 7.82
N PHE A 109 -7.63 -5.78 6.88
CA PHE A 109 -7.91 -4.37 7.20
C PHE A 109 -9.12 -3.86 6.42
N GLY A 110 -9.73 -2.79 6.88
CA GLY A 110 -10.68 -2.05 6.07
C GLY A 110 -10.03 -1.58 4.77
N LEU A 111 -10.79 -1.57 3.67
CA LEU A 111 -10.29 -1.15 2.35
C LEU A 111 -9.66 0.26 2.42
N GLY A 112 -10.30 1.21 3.12
CA GLY A 112 -9.75 2.54 3.28
C GLY A 112 -8.45 2.57 4.08
N ALA A 113 -8.33 1.73 5.14
CA ALA A 113 -7.08 1.60 5.88
C ALA A 113 -5.97 0.97 5.03
N CYS A 114 -6.30 0.01 4.16
CA CYS A 114 -5.37 -0.59 3.21
C CYS A 114 -4.84 0.46 2.22
N LEU A 115 -5.71 1.25 1.60
CA LEU A 115 -5.32 2.31 0.68
C LEU A 115 -4.49 3.40 1.37
N ALA A 116 -4.87 3.80 2.59
CA ALA A 116 -4.11 4.74 3.40
C ALA A 116 -2.71 4.20 3.77
N PHE A 117 -2.62 2.89 4.10
CA PHE A 117 -1.34 2.24 4.35
C PHE A 117 -0.43 2.26 3.13
N LEU A 118 -0.93 1.90 1.95
CA LEU A 118 -0.14 1.93 0.71
C LEU A 118 0.43 3.31 0.45
N ALA A 119 -0.39 4.36 0.57
CA ALA A 119 0.04 5.74 0.40
C ALA A 119 1.07 6.18 1.47
N ALA A 120 0.89 5.81 2.74
CA ALA A 120 1.83 6.10 3.82
C ALA A 120 3.18 5.38 3.58
N HIS A 121 3.12 4.12 3.12
CA HIS A 121 4.29 3.32 2.81
C HIS A 121 5.11 3.92 1.66
N GLU A 122 4.47 4.44 0.63
CA GLU A 122 5.15 5.17 -0.46
C GLU A 122 5.81 6.46 0.03
N ARG A 123 5.09 7.26 0.82
CA ARG A 123 5.66 8.48 1.43
C ARG A 123 6.89 8.17 2.27
N ARG A 124 6.87 7.06 3.03
CA ARG A 124 8.03 6.58 3.80
C ARG A 124 9.23 6.30 2.92
N HIS A 125 9.04 5.58 1.81
CA HIS A 125 10.14 5.24 0.89
C HIS A 125 10.67 6.45 0.13
N ILE A 126 9.81 7.39 -0.26
CA ILE A 126 10.22 8.67 -0.85
C ILE A 126 11.06 9.47 0.17
N TRP A 127 10.64 9.52 1.43
CA TRP A 127 11.40 10.16 2.49
C TRP A 127 12.77 9.50 2.68
N GLN A 128 12.83 8.16 2.72
CA GLN A 128 14.09 7.42 2.82
C GLN A 128 15.03 7.72 1.64
N ALA A 129 14.52 7.73 0.42
CA ALA A 129 15.29 8.08 -0.77
C ALA A 129 15.86 9.50 -0.70
N ARG A 130 15.08 10.48 -0.20
CA ARG A 130 15.55 11.85 0.03
C ARG A 130 16.65 11.91 1.07
N GLN A 131 16.57 11.13 2.17
CA GLN A 131 17.64 11.05 3.18
C GLN A 131 18.94 10.51 2.56
N VAL A 132 18.87 9.44 1.76
CA VAL A 132 20.02 8.84 1.08
C VAL A 132 20.65 9.85 0.11
N ARG A 133 19.82 10.55 -0.69
CA ARG A 133 20.30 11.59 -1.62
C ARG A 133 20.99 12.75 -0.91
N GLY A 134 20.60 13.05 0.33
CA GLY A 134 21.19 14.14 1.14
C GLY A 134 22.52 13.77 1.81
N LEU A 135 23.03 12.54 1.66
CA LEU A 135 24.32 12.14 2.21
C LEU A 135 25.47 12.79 1.41
N ALA A 136 26.52 13.23 2.12
CA ALA A 136 27.68 13.90 1.49
C ALA A 136 28.40 13.06 0.42
N ASN A 137 28.27 11.73 0.50
CA ASN A 137 28.92 10.77 -0.42
C ASN A 137 27.94 10.24 -1.48
N PHE A 138 26.75 10.85 -1.66
CA PHE A 138 25.83 10.42 -2.70
C PHE A 138 26.38 10.83 -4.08
N PRO A 139 26.48 9.91 -5.06
CA PRO A 139 26.94 10.24 -6.41
C PRO A 139 26.05 11.30 -7.06
N ALA A 140 26.65 12.29 -7.71
CA ALA A 140 25.95 13.32 -8.45
C ALA A 140 25.29 12.78 -9.72
#